data_3e01924fd3095cf8f8d11da59637d0ac
#
_entry.id   3e01924fd3095cf8f8d11da59637d0ac
#
_cell.length_a   1.000
_cell.length_b   1.000
_cell.length_c   1.000
_cell.angle_alpha   90.00
_cell.angle_beta   90.00
_cell.angle_gamma   90.00
#
_symmetry.space_group_name_H-M   'P 1'
#
loop_
_entity.id
_entity.type
_entity.pdbx_description
1 polymer ?
#
loop_
_entity_poly.entity_id
_entity_poly.type
_entity_poly.pdbx_seq_one_letter_code
_entity_poly.pdbx_strand_id
1 'polypeptide(L)'
;FAYGGILGEQDDVRVSVTTWFDIIYSPESERSAQVIYENADRIYEEICAEYGTVPSFRMPVVLTSDNEMMNGYQNNYPYNRIVIYDTVTIEEMDVNTDHILSIFTHELTHAVTLNITSKFMLGVQKVFGDAYSLSFWLTSRGMAEGAAVSMESSKGEGRLSSEYITFMIKQAKLEGVFPEYYDIQCSEDVYPFDDLYYFNAEFNTWLQKKYGMEKYAKLWYFCVNMQAMDFAGAFSKVYGVSIFEEWNAFKAWVELPKNAVGDVLAQGYSKDFFERGSSCFSKQNETGRLYDSLIYGKRGLAYIDSACRAVFFVSVEDLQKSFNNELELIKPKRLFTLNNIQNIRFSDDGDFIIAEY
;
A
#
# COMPACT_ATOMS: atom_id res chain seq x y z
N PHE A 1 -8.74 -26.49 3.04
CA PHE A 1 -7.89 -25.30 3.27
C PHE A 1 -7.22 -25.52 4.61
N ALA A 2 -5.95 -25.93 4.59
CA ALA A 2 -5.13 -25.95 5.76
C ALA A 2 -4.92 -24.48 6.15
N TYR A 3 -5.58 -24.02 7.19
CA TYR A 3 -5.06 -22.95 7.99
C TYR A 3 -3.82 -23.52 8.68
N GLY A 4 -2.72 -23.60 7.97
CA GLY A 4 -1.42 -23.67 8.60
C GLY A 4 -1.40 -22.53 9.59
N GLY A 5 -1.24 -22.83 10.86
CA GLY A 5 -1.54 -21.92 11.93
C GLY A 5 -0.90 -20.57 11.70
N ILE A 6 -1.67 -19.50 11.85
CA ILE A 6 -1.13 -18.13 11.85
C ILE A 6 0.06 -18.01 12.83
N LEU A 7 0.13 -18.88 13.81
CA LEU A 7 1.18 -18.97 14.83
C LEU A 7 2.09 -20.23 14.69
N GLY A 8 2.08 -20.92 13.56
CA GLY A 8 2.88 -22.13 13.40
C GLY A 8 2.58 -23.24 14.43
N GLU A 9 3.50 -24.22 14.59
CA GLU A 9 3.49 -25.20 15.70
C GLU A 9 4.19 -24.58 16.92
N GLN A 10 3.51 -23.67 17.63
CA GLN A 10 4.07 -23.05 18.83
C GLN A 10 3.41 -23.61 20.07
N ASP A 11 4.23 -24.07 20.99
CA ASP A 11 3.78 -24.67 22.27
C ASP A 11 3.41 -23.63 23.34
N ASP A 12 3.77 -22.34 23.17
CA ASP A 12 3.58 -21.28 24.18
C ASP A 12 2.89 -20.04 23.60
N VAL A 13 1.60 -20.18 23.27
CA VAL A 13 0.77 -19.06 22.83
C VAL A 13 0.21 -18.32 24.04
N ARG A 14 0.38 -17.01 24.08
CA ARG A 14 -0.08 -16.13 25.16
C ARG A 14 -1.24 -15.26 24.69
N VAL A 15 -2.09 -14.84 25.63
CA VAL A 15 -3.22 -13.98 25.36
C VAL A 15 -3.27 -12.85 26.39
N SER A 16 -3.21 -11.61 25.91
CA SER A 16 -3.49 -10.40 26.70
C SER A 16 -4.86 -9.85 26.32
N VAL A 17 -5.67 -9.50 27.32
CA VAL A 17 -7.08 -9.16 27.13
C VAL A 17 -7.32 -7.69 27.52
N THR A 18 -7.83 -6.90 26.56
CA THR A 18 -8.31 -5.52 26.82
C THR A 18 -9.84 -5.47 26.82
N THR A 19 -10.42 -4.27 26.82
CA THR A 19 -11.88 -4.12 26.70
C THR A 19 -12.39 -4.63 25.34
N TRP A 20 -11.65 -4.37 24.26
CA TRP A 20 -12.10 -4.61 22.90
C TRP A 20 -11.31 -5.68 22.14
N PHE A 21 -10.17 -6.13 22.68
CA PHE A 21 -9.26 -7.02 21.96
C PHE A 21 -8.83 -8.23 22.78
N ASP A 22 -8.66 -9.36 22.09
CA ASP A 22 -7.90 -10.51 22.53
C ASP A 22 -6.59 -10.53 21.75
N ILE A 23 -5.49 -10.10 22.38
CA ILE A 23 -4.17 -10.01 21.76
C ILE A 23 -3.48 -11.35 21.95
N ILE A 24 -3.29 -12.08 20.85
CA ILE A 24 -2.77 -13.44 20.80
C ILE A 24 -1.38 -13.40 20.18
N TYR A 25 -0.37 -13.89 20.87
CA TYR A 25 1.02 -13.75 20.45
C TYR A 25 1.92 -14.88 20.94
N SER A 26 3.04 -15.07 20.26
CA SER A 26 4.14 -15.92 20.71
C SER A 26 5.09 -15.13 21.64
N PRO A 27 5.95 -15.80 22.43
CA PRO A 27 6.92 -15.12 23.30
C PRO A 27 7.82 -14.13 22.55
N GLU A 28 8.15 -14.39 21.30
CA GLU A 28 8.99 -13.53 20.45
C GLU A 28 8.34 -12.17 20.21
N SER A 29 7.00 -12.13 20.11
CA SER A 29 6.22 -10.92 19.86
C SER A 29 5.71 -10.24 21.15
N GLU A 30 6.20 -10.61 22.33
CA GLU A 30 5.73 -10.09 23.62
C GLU A 30 5.85 -8.57 23.71
N ARG A 31 6.95 -7.99 23.20
CA ARG A 31 7.15 -6.54 23.22
C ARG A 31 6.12 -5.81 22.36
N SER A 32 5.89 -6.27 21.15
CA SER A 32 4.91 -5.69 20.23
C SER A 32 3.48 -5.87 20.74
N ALA A 33 3.19 -7.03 21.35
CA ALA A 33 1.91 -7.28 22.01
C ALA A 33 1.65 -6.32 23.18
N GLN A 34 2.68 -5.99 23.96
CA GLN A 34 2.57 -5.01 25.05
C GLN A 34 2.25 -3.60 24.53
N VAL A 35 2.91 -3.19 23.43
CA VAL A 35 2.65 -1.90 22.78
C VAL A 35 1.18 -1.80 22.32
N ILE A 36 0.66 -2.85 21.67
CA ILE A 36 -0.75 -2.91 21.27
C ILE A 36 -1.66 -2.90 22.49
N TYR A 37 -1.36 -3.71 23.51
CA TYR A 37 -2.16 -3.80 24.73
C TYR A 37 -2.37 -2.42 25.40
N GLU A 38 -1.34 -1.61 25.46
CA GLU A 38 -1.38 -0.30 26.09
C GLU A 38 -2.16 0.76 25.29
N ASN A 39 -2.33 0.56 23.97
CA ASN A 39 -2.86 1.58 23.08
C ASN A 39 -4.16 1.18 22.33
N ALA A 40 -4.45 -0.10 22.19
CA ALA A 40 -5.48 -0.60 21.27
C ALA A 40 -6.88 -0.04 21.56
N ASP A 41 -7.33 -0.06 22.81
CA ASP A 41 -8.67 0.43 23.17
C ASP A 41 -8.83 1.92 22.85
N ARG A 42 -7.81 2.72 23.18
CA ARG A 42 -7.79 4.16 22.89
C ARG A 42 -7.82 4.43 21.38
N ILE A 43 -6.99 3.73 20.58
CA ILE A 43 -6.96 3.91 19.13
C ILE A 43 -8.32 3.53 18.52
N TYR A 44 -8.95 2.46 18.99
CA TYR A 44 -10.27 2.05 18.52
C TYR A 44 -11.34 3.12 18.80
N GLU A 45 -11.35 3.67 19.99
CA GLU A 45 -12.27 4.75 20.38
C GLU A 45 -12.03 6.01 19.53
N GLU A 46 -10.77 6.38 19.31
CA GLU A 46 -10.40 7.53 18.47
C GLU A 46 -10.88 7.36 17.02
N ILE A 47 -10.58 6.22 16.38
CA ILE A 47 -11.02 5.95 15.00
C ILE A 47 -12.55 5.94 14.93
N CYS A 48 -13.23 5.27 15.89
CA CYS A 48 -14.68 5.27 15.93
C CYS A 48 -15.27 6.68 16.04
N ALA A 49 -14.67 7.53 16.89
CA ALA A 49 -15.11 8.91 17.05
C ALA A 49 -14.96 9.74 15.77
N GLU A 50 -13.86 9.58 15.04
CA GLU A 50 -13.63 10.24 13.75
C GLU A 50 -14.71 9.85 12.73
N TYR A 51 -15.10 8.57 12.69
CA TYR A 51 -16.16 8.09 11.80
C TYR A 51 -17.58 8.25 12.38
N GLY A 52 -17.74 8.97 13.49
CA GLY A 52 -19.05 9.24 14.09
C GLY A 52 -19.77 7.98 14.59
N THR A 53 -19.02 6.97 15.00
CA THR A 53 -19.51 5.71 15.56
C THR A 53 -18.92 5.43 16.95
N VAL A 54 -19.20 4.28 17.51
CA VAL A 54 -18.65 3.83 18.80
C VAL A 54 -18.15 2.40 18.67
N PRO A 55 -17.15 1.98 19.45
CA PRO A 55 -16.75 0.58 19.52
C PRO A 55 -17.94 -0.33 19.74
N SER A 56 -18.11 -1.33 18.93
CA SER A 56 -19.32 -2.18 18.92
C SER A 56 -19.07 -3.68 18.89
N PHE A 57 -17.83 -4.09 18.66
CA PHE A 57 -17.44 -5.50 18.62
C PHE A 57 -16.04 -5.70 19.20
N ARG A 58 -15.85 -6.87 19.78
CA ARG A 58 -14.55 -7.36 20.25
C ARG A 58 -13.91 -8.20 19.17
N MET A 59 -12.59 -8.08 18.99
CA MET A 59 -11.89 -8.84 17.96
C MET A 59 -10.53 -9.35 18.43
N PRO A 60 -10.06 -10.51 17.91
CA PRO A 60 -8.70 -10.95 18.12
C PRO A 60 -7.71 -10.17 17.27
N VAL A 61 -6.55 -9.90 17.86
CA VAL A 61 -5.35 -9.38 17.20
C VAL A 61 -4.26 -10.43 17.37
N VAL A 62 -3.80 -10.98 16.27
CA VAL A 62 -2.78 -12.03 16.28
C VAL A 62 -1.46 -11.45 15.82
N LEU A 63 -0.41 -11.60 16.65
CA LEU A 63 0.95 -11.26 16.27
C LEU A 63 1.74 -12.54 16.04
N THR A 64 2.44 -12.59 14.91
CA THR A 64 3.31 -13.72 14.55
C THR A 64 4.59 -13.20 13.92
N SER A 65 5.71 -13.83 14.28
CA SER A 65 7.03 -13.60 13.68
C SER A 65 7.35 -14.58 12.53
N ASP A 66 6.41 -15.45 12.18
CA ASP A 66 6.62 -16.52 11.18
C ASP A 66 6.58 -16.02 9.72
N ASN A 67 6.84 -14.74 9.48
CA ASN A 67 6.93 -14.15 8.15
C ASN A 67 8.19 -13.31 8.02
N GLU A 68 8.76 -13.27 6.83
CA GLU A 68 10.00 -12.56 6.54
C GLU A 68 9.80 -11.05 6.37
N MET A 69 8.57 -10.61 6.12
CA MET A 69 8.24 -9.19 5.88
C MET A 69 7.19 -8.71 6.87
N MET A 70 7.44 -7.55 7.45
CA MET A 70 6.44 -6.85 8.24
C MET A 70 5.24 -6.49 7.39
N ASN A 71 4.07 -6.91 7.82
CA ASN A 71 2.80 -6.66 7.14
C ASN A 71 1.65 -6.84 8.13
N GLY A 72 0.45 -6.46 7.72
CA GLY A 72 -0.78 -6.75 8.44
C GLY A 72 -1.92 -7.04 7.48
N TYR A 73 -2.97 -7.64 8.00
CA TYR A 73 -4.24 -7.70 7.29
C TYR A 73 -5.41 -7.79 8.26
N GLN A 74 -6.49 -7.14 7.90
CA GLN A 74 -7.79 -7.29 8.54
C GLN A 74 -8.66 -8.24 7.71
N ASN A 75 -9.42 -9.08 8.37
CA ASN A 75 -10.34 -9.99 7.70
C ASN A 75 -11.66 -10.08 8.48
N ASN A 76 -12.78 -9.99 7.75
CA ASN A 76 -14.14 -10.09 8.31
C ASN A 76 -14.66 -11.54 8.35
N TYR A 77 -14.05 -12.45 7.60
CA TYR A 77 -14.55 -13.82 7.50
C TYR A 77 -13.54 -14.82 8.10
N PRO A 78 -13.99 -15.80 8.90
CA PRO A 78 -15.36 -16.02 9.39
C PRO A 78 -15.80 -15.06 10.52
N TYR A 79 -14.88 -14.25 11.05
CA TYR A 79 -15.09 -13.21 12.06
C TYR A 79 -14.04 -12.11 11.89
N ASN A 80 -14.35 -10.92 12.39
CA ASN A 80 -13.40 -9.80 12.37
C ASN A 80 -12.14 -10.16 13.18
N ARG A 81 -11.00 -10.03 12.53
CA ARG A 81 -9.67 -10.20 13.15
C ARG A 81 -8.63 -9.35 12.46
N ILE A 82 -7.59 -9.02 13.19
CA ILE A 82 -6.37 -8.40 12.69
C ILE A 82 -5.24 -9.39 12.87
N VAL A 83 -4.38 -9.52 11.87
CA VAL A 83 -3.13 -10.30 11.95
C VAL A 83 -1.99 -9.36 11.60
N ILE A 84 -0.94 -9.35 12.42
CA ILE A 84 0.26 -8.54 12.23
C ILE A 84 1.46 -9.47 12.18
N TYR A 85 2.23 -9.37 11.12
CA TYR A 85 3.53 -10.02 10.98
C TYR A 85 4.59 -9.15 11.67
N ASP A 86 4.97 -9.57 12.87
CA ASP A 86 5.89 -8.87 13.76
C ASP A 86 7.33 -9.24 13.41
N THR A 87 7.88 -8.60 12.39
CA THR A 87 9.21 -8.87 11.85
C THR A 87 9.91 -7.57 11.46
N VAL A 88 10.95 -7.65 10.64
CA VAL A 88 11.75 -6.50 10.21
C VAL A 88 10.91 -5.57 9.32
N THR A 89 11.01 -4.28 9.57
CA THR A 89 10.36 -3.25 8.76
C THR A 89 10.96 -3.15 7.37
N ILE A 90 10.13 -2.79 6.40
CA ILE A 90 10.57 -2.38 5.07
C ILE A 90 10.83 -0.86 5.06
N GLU A 91 11.72 -0.39 4.17
CA GLU A 91 12.15 1.02 4.09
C GLU A 91 10.97 2.02 4.02
N GLU A 92 9.89 1.67 3.34
CA GLU A 92 8.69 2.53 3.21
C GLU A 92 7.96 2.78 4.52
N MET A 93 8.18 1.93 5.51
CA MET A 93 7.59 2.05 6.84
C MET A 93 8.50 2.74 7.85
N ASP A 94 9.75 3.04 7.49
CA ASP A 94 10.73 3.69 8.38
C ASP A 94 10.37 5.14 8.75
N VAL A 95 9.37 5.71 8.09
CA VAL A 95 8.83 7.03 8.45
C VAL A 95 7.96 7.02 9.71
N ASN A 96 7.66 5.85 10.25
CA ASN A 96 6.85 5.69 11.44
C ASN A 96 7.73 5.53 12.68
N THR A 97 7.43 6.25 13.74
CA THR A 97 8.11 6.12 15.03
C THR A 97 7.75 4.82 15.76
N ASP A 98 6.55 4.29 15.48
CA ASP A 98 6.07 3.00 16.00
C ASP A 98 5.34 2.23 14.88
N HIS A 99 6.07 1.35 14.23
CA HIS A 99 5.58 0.55 13.10
C HIS A 99 4.40 -0.35 13.48
N ILE A 100 4.44 -0.93 14.69
CA ILE A 100 3.38 -1.83 15.17
C ILE A 100 2.07 -1.05 15.35
N LEU A 101 2.12 0.13 15.93
CA LEU A 101 0.92 0.96 16.09
C LEU A 101 0.43 1.51 14.76
N SER A 102 1.32 1.81 13.83
CA SER A 102 0.95 2.25 12.48
C SER A 102 0.16 1.17 11.75
N ILE A 103 0.70 -0.06 11.66
CA ILE A 103 0.02 -1.20 11.05
C ILE A 103 -1.29 -1.51 11.78
N PHE A 104 -1.26 -1.54 13.11
CA PHE A 104 -2.47 -1.78 13.90
C PHE A 104 -3.55 -0.74 13.61
N THR A 105 -3.19 0.55 13.54
CA THR A 105 -4.12 1.65 13.21
C THR A 105 -4.67 1.49 11.79
N HIS A 106 -3.83 1.11 10.84
CA HIS A 106 -4.22 0.83 9.45
C HIS A 106 -5.28 -0.27 9.39
N GLU A 107 -4.98 -1.45 9.94
CA GLU A 107 -5.88 -2.60 9.91
C GLU A 107 -7.17 -2.37 10.72
N LEU A 108 -7.06 -1.64 11.84
CA LEU A 108 -8.22 -1.28 12.62
C LEU A 108 -9.12 -0.28 11.88
N THR A 109 -8.55 0.58 11.04
CA THR A 109 -9.34 1.49 10.20
C THR A 109 -10.18 0.70 9.20
N HIS A 110 -9.63 -0.36 8.57
CA HIS A 110 -10.45 -1.28 7.78
C HIS A 110 -11.57 -1.92 8.59
N ALA A 111 -11.23 -2.43 9.78
CA ALA A 111 -12.24 -3.04 10.66
C ALA A 111 -13.37 -2.06 11.03
N VAL A 112 -13.07 -0.79 11.28
CA VAL A 112 -14.09 0.23 11.57
C VAL A 112 -14.88 0.61 10.33
N THR A 113 -14.21 1.05 9.25
CA THR A 113 -14.87 1.58 8.06
C THR A 113 -15.77 0.57 7.37
N LEU A 114 -15.37 -0.70 7.34
CA LEU A 114 -16.14 -1.79 6.73
C LEU A 114 -17.25 -2.34 7.63
N ASN A 115 -17.34 -1.90 8.90
CA ASN A 115 -18.35 -2.35 9.86
C ASN A 115 -19.23 -1.23 10.43
N ILE A 116 -19.29 -0.06 9.80
CA ILE A 116 -20.22 1.03 10.18
C ILE A 116 -21.65 0.63 9.80
N THR A 117 -22.24 -0.29 10.54
CA THR A 117 -23.51 -0.91 10.18
C THR A 117 -24.71 -0.27 10.86
N SER A 118 -25.79 -0.10 10.11
CA SER A 118 -27.10 0.29 10.64
C SER A 118 -27.72 -0.84 11.46
N LYS A 119 -28.66 -0.50 12.36
CA LYS A 119 -29.42 -1.49 13.14
C LYS A 119 -30.12 -2.54 12.24
N PHE A 120 -30.55 -2.15 11.04
CA PHE A 120 -31.14 -3.06 10.07
C PHE A 120 -30.12 -4.08 9.56
N MET A 121 -28.94 -3.61 9.12
CA MET A 121 -27.87 -4.49 8.64
C MET A 121 -27.32 -5.40 9.73
N LEU A 122 -27.23 -4.93 10.97
CA LEU A 122 -26.92 -5.78 12.13
C LEU A 122 -27.96 -6.91 12.32
N GLY A 123 -29.23 -6.62 12.04
CA GLY A 123 -30.30 -7.65 12.05
C GLY A 123 -30.09 -8.68 10.93
N VAL A 124 -29.70 -8.24 9.73
CA VAL A 124 -29.39 -9.12 8.60
C VAL A 124 -28.18 -10.01 8.93
N GLN A 125 -27.10 -9.44 9.47
CA GLN A 125 -25.91 -10.19 9.86
C GLN A 125 -26.19 -11.24 10.94
N LYS A 126 -27.07 -10.95 11.91
CA LYS A 126 -27.49 -11.92 12.94
C LYS A 126 -28.21 -13.16 12.35
N VAL A 127 -28.91 -13.00 11.22
CA VAL A 127 -29.65 -14.09 10.57
C VAL A 127 -28.79 -14.88 9.59
N PHE A 128 -27.96 -14.18 8.82
CA PHE A 128 -27.19 -14.75 7.71
C PHE A 128 -25.67 -14.88 8.00
N GLY A 129 -25.22 -14.43 9.16
CA GLY A 129 -23.80 -14.42 9.56
C GLY A 129 -23.00 -13.26 8.95
N ASP A 130 -21.77 -13.08 9.43
CA ASP A 130 -20.87 -12.01 9.01
C ASP A 130 -20.37 -12.14 7.55
N ALA A 131 -20.54 -13.32 6.95
CA ALA A 131 -20.26 -13.58 5.53
C ALA A 131 -21.04 -12.67 4.56
N TYR A 132 -22.11 -12.04 5.03
CA TYR A 132 -22.92 -11.07 4.30
C TYR A 132 -22.45 -9.61 4.50
N SER A 133 -21.21 -9.38 4.89
CA SER A 133 -20.61 -8.04 4.77
C SER A 133 -20.41 -7.70 3.30
N LEU A 134 -21.46 -7.20 2.66
CA LEU A 134 -21.42 -6.69 1.28
C LEU A 134 -20.50 -5.47 1.13
N SER A 135 -20.05 -4.89 2.25
CA SER A 135 -19.11 -3.77 2.30
C SER A 135 -17.85 -4.04 1.49
N PHE A 136 -17.29 -5.25 1.57
CA PHE A 136 -16.10 -5.63 0.81
C PHE A 136 -16.32 -5.55 -0.71
N TRP A 137 -17.49 -5.95 -1.19
CA TRP A 137 -17.84 -5.96 -2.62
C TRP A 137 -18.25 -4.59 -3.17
N LEU A 138 -18.73 -3.71 -2.30
CA LEU A 138 -19.24 -2.39 -2.70
C LEU A 138 -18.21 -1.28 -2.49
N THR A 139 -17.11 -1.55 -1.80
CA THR A 139 -16.06 -0.57 -1.52
C THR A 139 -14.94 -0.71 -2.53
N SER A 140 -14.48 0.41 -3.06
CA SER A 140 -13.27 0.45 -3.88
C SER A 140 -12.05 0.14 -3.02
N ARG A 141 -11.22 -0.82 -3.44
CA ARG A 141 -10.02 -1.22 -2.71
C ARG A 141 -9.07 -0.04 -2.49
N GLY A 142 -8.75 0.70 -3.55
CA GLY A 142 -7.86 1.85 -3.44
C GLY A 142 -8.37 2.89 -2.44
N MET A 143 -9.68 3.15 -2.42
CA MET A 143 -10.27 4.07 -1.43
C MET A 143 -10.20 3.52 -0.01
N ALA A 144 -10.36 2.20 0.19
CA ALA A 144 -10.24 1.58 1.51
C ALA A 144 -8.80 1.66 2.04
N GLU A 145 -7.83 1.30 1.22
CA GLU A 145 -6.40 1.41 1.56
C GLU A 145 -6.01 2.87 1.82
N GLY A 146 -6.45 3.77 0.94
CA GLY A 146 -6.22 5.20 1.11
C GLY A 146 -6.84 5.79 2.39
N ALA A 147 -8.00 5.29 2.83
CA ALA A 147 -8.61 5.68 4.10
C ALA A 147 -7.76 5.23 5.30
N ALA A 148 -7.22 4.01 5.24
CA ALA A 148 -6.37 3.46 6.28
C ALA A 148 -5.04 4.22 6.38
N VAL A 149 -4.38 4.51 5.25
CA VAL A 149 -3.15 5.32 5.22
C VAL A 149 -3.41 6.76 5.67
N SER A 150 -4.56 7.36 5.30
CA SER A 150 -4.94 8.69 5.78
C SER A 150 -5.13 8.73 7.28
N MET A 151 -5.72 7.69 7.87
CA MET A 151 -5.96 7.59 9.32
C MET A 151 -4.66 7.36 10.09
N GLU A 152 -3.80 6.43 9.67
CA GLU A 152 -2.49 6.22 10.32
C GLU A 152 -1.62 7.47 10.31
N SER A 153 -1.84 8.35 9.32
CA SER A 153 -1.08 9.59 9.13
C SER A 153 -1.75 10.83 9.75
N SER A 154 -2.91 10.68 10.34
CA SER A 154 -3.74 11.81 10.83
C SER A 154 -3.07 12.65 11.93
N LYS A 155 -2.11 12.08 12.66
CA LYS A 155 -1.36 12.72 13.74
C LYS A 155 -0.01 13.30 13.31
N GLY A 156 0.29 13.33 12.01
CA GLY A 156 1.56 13.83 11.47
C GLY A 156 2.69 12.79 11.48
N GLU A 157 2.37 11.56 11.79
CA GLU A 157 3.19 10.36 11.62
C GLU A 157 2.58 9.50 10.50
N GLY A 158 3.17 8.37 10.17
CA GLY A 158 2.64 7.50 9.13
C GLY A 158 3.09 7.86 7.71
N ARG A 159 2.68 7.05 6.74
CA ARG A 159 3.21 7.09 5.36
C ARG A 159 3.03 8.44 4.67
N LEU A 160 1.92 9.16 4.88
CA LEU A 160 1.71 10.50 4.28
C LEU A 160 2.61 11.59 4.86
N SER A 161 3.35 11.34 5.94
CA SER A 161 4.37 12.27 6.42
C SER A 161 5.66 12.23 5.58
N SER A 162 5.82 11.22 4.72
CA SER A 162 6.97 11.06 3.85
C SER A 162 6.99 12.10 2.72
N GLU A 163 8.10 12.83 2.62
CA GLU A 163 8.33 13.74 1.49
C GLU A 163 8.41 12.99 0.16
N TYR A 164 8.79 11.71 0.18
CA TYR A 164 8.86 10.85 -0.99
C TYR A 164 7.47 10.68 -1.64
N ILE A 165 6.42 10.43 -0.86
CA ILE A 165 5.04 10.29 -1.37
C ILE A 165 4.58 11.59 -2.03
N THR A 166 4.80 12.72 -1.35
CA THR A 166 4.50 14.04 -1.92
C THR A 166 5.26 14.28 -3.21
N PHE A 167 6.53 13.87 -3.28
CA PHE A 167 7.36 13.96 -4.48
C PHE A 167 6.77 13.10 -5.61
N MET A 168 6.43 11.84 -5.37
CA MET A 168 5.89 10.92 -6.38
C MET A 168 4.61 11.46 -7.01
N ILE A 169 3.67 11.95 -6.20
CA ILE A 169 2.40 12.51 -6.68
C ILE A 169 2.63 13.77 -7.54
N LYS A 170 3.53 14.66 -7.10
CA LYS A 170 3.89 15.87 -7.87
C LYS A 170 4.64 15.53 -9.15
N GLN A 171 5.53 14.54 -9.11
CA GLN A 171 6.28 14.09 -10.27
C GLN A 171 5.35 13.49 -11.33
N ALA A 172 4.42 12.63 -10.94
CA ALA A 172 3.41 12.08 -11.85
C ALA A 172 2.59 13.19 -12.53
N LYS A 173 2.21 14.24 -11.78
CA LYS A 173 1.53 15.40 -12.36
C LYS A 173 2.43 16.18 -13.32
N LEU A 174 3.68 16.39 -12.97
CA LEU A 174 4.65 17.13 -13.79
C LEU A 174 4.89 16.42 -15.13
N GLU A 175 5.03 15.10 -15.11
CA GLU A 175 5.28 14.27 -16.28
C GLU A 175 4.02 14.02 -17.13
N GLY A 176 2.85 14.39 -16.63
CA GLY A 176 1.59 14.16 -17.32
C GLY A 176 1.08 12.71 -17.25
N VAL A 177 1.62 11.92 -16.33
CA VAL A 177 1.26 10.51 -16.09
C VAL A 177 0.45 10.32 -14.81
N PHE A 178 -0.17 11.38 -14.31
CA PHE A 178 -1.05 11.30 -13.15
C PHE A 178 -2.18 10.31 -13.43
N PRO A 179 -2.36 9.25 -12.62
CA PRO A 179 -3.28 8.17 -12.93
C PRO A 179 -4.75 8.67 -12.97
N GLU A 180 -5.56 8.02 -13.78
CA GLU A 180 -7.00 8.20 -13.70
C GLU A 180 -7.56 7.42 -12.51
N TYR A 181 -8.73 7.82 -12.02
CA TYR A 181 -9.31 7.23 -10.80
C TYR A 181 -9.40 5.69 -10.85
N TYR A 182 -9.85 5.15 -11.98
CA TYR A 182 -9.99 3.68 -12.11
C TYR A 182 -8.67 2.93 -12.15
N ASP A 183 -7.63 3.55 -12.67
CA ASP A 183 -6.34 2.89 -12.87
C ASP A 183 -5.71 2.44 -11.54
N ILE A 184 -6.04 3.13 -10.44
CA ILE A 184 -5.49 2.88 -9.12
C ILE A 184 -6.50 2.32 -8.11
N GLN A 185 -7.60 1.73 -8.56
CA GLN A 185 -8.55 1.07 -7.65
C GLN A 185 -8.33 -0.44 -7.54
N CYS A 186 -7.58 -1.03 -8.46
CA CYS A 186 -7.20 -2.44 -8.47
C CYS A 186 -5.68 -2.54 -8.54
N SER A 187 -5.08 -3.37 -7.69
CA SER A 187 -3.62 -3.48 -7.56
C SER A 187 -2.93 -4.30 -8.66
N GLU A 188 -3.66 -5.01 -9.50
CA GLU A 188 -3.07 -5.96 -10.46
C GLU A 188 -2.42 -5.29 -11.66
N ASP A 189 -2.83 -4.05 -11.97
CA ASP A 189 -2.38 -3.32 -13.17
C ASP A 189 -1.59 -2.04 -12.83
N VAL A 190 -1.38 -1.73 -11.55
CA VAL A 190 -0.69 -0.50 -11.12
C VAL A 190 0.77 -0.78 -10.82
N TYR A 191 1.64 0.03 -11.42
CA TYR A 191 3.04 0.01 -11.09
C TYR A 191 3.61 1.45 -11.02
N PRO A 192 4.32 1.84 -9.97
CA PRO A 192 4.63 1.06 -8.76
C PRO A 192 3.36 0.65 -7.99
N PHE A 193 3.40 -0.54 -7.40
CA PHE A 193 2.26 -1.11 -6.65
C PHE A 193 1.73 -0.17 -5.56
N ASP A 194 2.61 0.63 -4.96
CA ASP A 194 2.30 1.54 -3.86
C ASP A 194 1.53 2.79 -4.28
N ASP A 195 1.48 3.13 -5.56
CA ASP A 195 0.69 4.25 -6.08
C ASP A 195 -0.78 4.14 -5.69
N LEU A 196 -1.32 2.92 -5.60
CA LEU A 196 -2.67 2.67 -5.11
C LEU A 196 -2.87 3.22 -3.70
N TYR A 197 -1.91 3.02 -2.80
CA TYR A 197 -1.98 3.51 -1.43
C TYR A 197 -1.82 5.03 -1.38
N TYR A 198 -0.82 5.57 -2.04
CA TYR A 198 -0.39 6.96 -1.90
C TYR A 198 -1.36 7.96 -2.53
N PHE A 199 -1.74 7.74 -3.78
CA PHE A 199 -2.71 8.62 -4.45
C PHE A 199 -4.07 8.58 -3.79
N ASN A 200 -4.55 7.40 -3.41
CA ASN A 200 -5.83 7.29 -2.71
C ASN A 200 -5.76 7.87 -1.29
N ALA A 201 -4.65 7.75 -0.58
CA ALA A 201 -4.50 8.34 0.75
C ALA A 201 -4.54 9.88 0.71
N GLU A 202 -3.80 10.49 -0.20
CA GLU A 202 -3.85 11.93 -0.41
C GLU A 202 -5.24 12.40 -0.86
N PHE A 203 -5.90 11.64 -1.74
CA PHE A 203 -7.27 11.95 -2.15
C PHE A 203 -8.26 11.85 -0.99
N ASN A 204 -8.18 10.81 -0.16
CA ASN A 204 -9.01 10.67 1.04
C ASN A 204 -8.77 11.83 2.01
N THR A 205 -7.51 12.19 2.27
CA THR A 205 -7.13 13.33 3.12
C THR A 205 -7.66 14.65 2.55
N TRP A 206 -7.57 14.83 1.23
CA TRP A 206 -8.10 16.01 0.55
C TRP A 206 -9.63 16.09 0.66
N LEU A 207 -10.35 14.98 0.51
CA LEU A 207 -11.81 14.92 0.70
C LEU A 207 -12.19 15.30 2.14
N GLN A 208 -11.48 14.77 3.13
CA GLN A 208 -11.70 15.10 4.55
C GLN A 208 -11.48 16.59 4.83
N LYS A 209 -10.41 17.17 4.29
CA LYS A 209 -10.11 18.60 4.42
C LYS A 209 -11.14 19.48 3.71
N LYS A 210 -11.58 19.09 2.51
CA LYS A 210 -12.52 19.86 1.68
C LYS A 210 -13.95 19.82 2.20
N TYR A 211 -14.41 18.67 2.66
CA TYR A 211 -15.82 18.43 2.97
C TYR A 211 -16.11 18.19 4.45
N GLY A 212 -15.08 18.00 5.25
CA GLY A 212 -15.19 17.66 6.65
C GLY A 212 -15.36 16.16 6.91
N MET A 213 -14.91 15.73 8.08
CA MET A 213 -14.88 14.31 8.47
C MET A 213 -16.31 13.73 8.59
N GLU A 214 -17.29 14.50 9.03
CA GLU A 214 -18.70 14.05 9.13
C GLU A 214 -19.23 13.57 7.77
N LYS A 215 -18.98 14.36 6.70
CA LYS A 215 -19.44 14.02 5.35
C LYS A 215 -18.66 12.85 4.78
N TYR A 216 -17.38 12.75 5.12
CA TYR A 216 -16.52 11.63 4.75
C TYR A 216 -16.98 10.32 5.43
N ALA A 217 -17.26 10.35 6.72
CA ALA A 217 -17.81 9.20 7.45
C ALA A 217 -19.15 8.72 6.89
N LYS A 218 -19.99 9.67 6.44
CA LYS A 218 -21.27 9.35 5.79
C LYS A 218 -21.09 8.58 4.48
N LEU A 219 -20.00 8.79 3.73
CA LEU A 219 -19.69 8.00 2.55
C LEU A 219 -19.54 6.51 2.91
N TRP A 220 -18.74 6.21 3.94
CA TRP A 220 -18.53 4.84 4.42
C TRP A 220 -19.82 4.21 4.93
N TYR A 221 -20.63 4.97 5.69
CA TYR A 221 -21.95 4.52 6.12
C TYR A 221 -22.85 4.17 4.93
N PHE A 222 -22.85 4.95 3.86
CA PHE A 222 -23.65 4.69 2.66
C PHE A 222 -23.21 3.43 1.91
N CYS A 223 -21.89 3.20 1.81
CA CYS A 223 -21.33 2.00 1.19
C CYS A 223 -21.73 0.74 1.98
N VAL A 224 -21.45 0.72 3.28
CA VAL A 224 -21.66 -0.45 4.14
C VAL A 224 -23.14 -0.80 4.27
N ASN A 225 -24.03 0.19 4.25
CA ASN A 225 -25.46 -0.01 4.43
C ASN A 225 -26.26 -0.08 3.12
N MET A 226 -25.58 -0.35 2.01
CA MET A 226 -26.20 -0.53 0.69
C MET A 226 -27.13 0.63 0.29
N GLN A 227 -26.75 1.87 0.65
CA GLN A 227 -27.51 3.06 0.26
C GLN A 227 -27.29 3.42 -1.22
N ALA A 228 -26.37 2.73 -1.90
CA ALA A 228 -26.09 2.84 -3.32
C ALA A 228 -25.73 1.44 -3.89
N MET A 229 -25.69 1.34 -5.22
CA MET A 229 -25.37 0.09 -5.91
C MET A 229 -23.85 -0.20 -5.96
N ASP A 230 -23.04 0.86 -5.85
CA ASP A 230 -21.58 0.82 -5.89
C ASP A 230 -20.97 2.02 -5.15
N PHE A 231 -19.64 2.06 -5.05
CA PHE A 231 -18.94 3.13 -4.38
C PHE A 231 -19.13 4.49 -5.05
N ALA A 232 -19.07 4.55 -6.37
CA ALA A 232 -19.24 5.79 -7.12
C ALA A 232 -20.66 6.37 -6.95
N GLY A 233 -21.66 5.51 -6.89
CA GLY A 233 -23.04 5.90 -6.58
C GLY A 233 -23.21 6.41 -5.14
N ALA A 234 -22.56 5.78 -4.17
CA ALA A 234 -22.53 6.28 -2.78
C ALA A 234 -21.84 7.63 -2.70
N PHE A 235 -20.71 7.78 -3.37
CA PHE A 235 -19.97 9.04 -3.47
C PHE A 235 -20.84 10.16 -4.01
N SER A 236 -21.47 9.93 -5.16
CA SER A 236 -22.33 10.95 -5.80
C SER A 236 -23.52 11.34 -4.93
N LYS A 237 -24.13 10.39 -4.22
CA LYS A 237 -25.23 10.69 -3.27
C LYS A 237 -24.77 11.53 -2.08
N VAL A 238 -23.57 11.32 -1.59
CA VAL A 238 -23.05 12.02 -0.41
C VAL A 238 -22.50 13.40 -0.78
N TYR A 239 -21.75 13.48 -1.86
CA TYR A 239 -21.04 14.71 -2.23
C TYR A 239 -21.82 15.59 -3.23
N GLY A 240 -22.75 15.00 -3.99
CA GLY A 240 -23.52 15.70 -5.02
C GLY A 240 -22.78 15.89 -6.35
N VAL A 241 -21.61 15.28 -6.47
CA VAL A 241 -20.73 15.32 -7.65
C VAL A 241 -20.19 13.92 -7.93
N SER A 242 -19.72 13.69 -9.15
CA SER A 242 -19.09 12.43 -9.52
C SER A 242 -17.71 12.29 -8.89
N ILE A 243 -17.32 11.07 -8.51
CA ILE A 243 -15.98 10.80 -7.98
C ILE A 243 -14.87 11.13 -9.01
N PHE A 244 -15.18 11.03 -10.32
CA PHE A 244 -14.25 11.39 -11.40
C PHE A 244 -14.04 12.89 -11.48
N GLU A 245 -15.10 13.68 -11.31
CA GLU A 245 -15.00 15.14 -11.25
C GLU A 245 -14.18 15.57 -10.05
N GLU A 246 -14.38 14.92 -8.90
CA GLU A 246 -13.60 15.21 -7.70
C GLU A 246 -12.15 14.74 -7.82
N TRP A 247 -11.87 13.62 -8.46
CA TRP A 247 -10.51 13.19 -8.76
C TRP A 247 -9.77 14.19 -9.65
N ASN A 248 -10.43 14.71 -10.68
CA ASN A 248 -9.88 15.77 -11.52
C ASN A 248 -9.66 17.07 -10.75
N ALA A 249 -10.55 17.40 -9.82
CA ALA A 249 -10.38 18.55 -8.94
C ALA A 249 -9.21 18.37 -7.98
N PHE A 250 -9.01 17.17 -7.44
CA PHE A 250 -7.83 16.80 -6.65
C PHE A 250 -6.55 16.91 -7.47
N LYS A 251 -6.51 16.32 -8.67
CA LYS A 251 -5.39 16.45 -9.61
C LYS A 251 -5.03 17.91 -9.90
N ALA A 252 -6.04 18.76 -10.09
CA ALA A 252 -5.84 20.19 -10.29
C ALA A 252 -5.27 20.87 -9.04
N TRP A 253 -5.73 20.48 -7.84
CA TRP A 253 -5.31 21.03 -6.56
C TRP A 253 -3.86 20.71 -6.19
N VAL A 254 -3.31 19.57 -6.62
CA VAL A 254 -1.90 19.24 -6.39
C VAL A 254 -1.00 20.34 -6.98
N GLU A 255 -0.33 21.10 -6.11
CA GLU A 255 0.53 22.22 -6.51
C GLU A 255 1.92 21.72 -6.92
N LEU A 256 2.37 22.17 -8.09
CA LEU A 256 3.75 21.98 -8.53
C LEU A 256 4.63 23.11 -8.03
N PRO A 257 5.92 22.87 -7.72
CA PRO A 257 6.87 23.92 -7.43
C PRO A 257 6.92 24.93 -8.60
N LYS A 258 6.93 26.22 -8.30
CA LYS A 258 6.83 27.29 -9.31
C LYS A 258 7.90 27.25 -10.40
N ASN A 259 9.05 26.61 -10.13
CA ASN A 259 10.19 26.55 -11.04
C ASN A 259 10.55 25.12 -11.47
N ALA A 260 9.69 24.11 -11.16
CA ALA A 260 10.01 22.71 -11.39
C ALA A 260 10.32 22.36 -12.86
N VAL A 261 9.71 23.07 -13.81
CA VAL A 261 9.92 22.82 -15.26
C VAL A 261 11.03 23.71 -15.82
N GLY A 262 11.14 24.96 -15.33
CA GLY A 262 12.09 25.94 -15.86
C GLY A 262 13.54 25.56 -15.63
N ASP A 263 13.87 25.07 -14.43
CA ASP A 263 15.26 24.81 -14.04
C ASP A 263 15.82 23.53 -14.69
N VAL A 264 15.02 22.50 -14.87
CA VAL A 264 15.46 21.25 -15.52
C VAL A 264 15.70 21.47 -17.01
N LEU A 265 14.81 22.22 -17.69
CA LEU A 265 14.99 22.57 -19.10
C LEU A 265 16.13 23.59 -19.30
N ALA A 266 16.32 24.51 -18.34
CA ALA A 266 17.41 25.50 -18.37
C ALA A 266 18.80 24.86 -18.21
N GLN A 267 18.89 23.68 -17.58
CA GLN A 267 20.15 22.91 -17.44
C GLN A 267 20.53 22.11 -18.69
N GLY A 268 19.76 22.21 -19.76
CA GLY A 268 20.12 21.62 -21.06
C GLY A 268 19.95 20.08 -21.14
N TYR A 269 19.21 19.48 -20.22
CA TYR A 269 18.80 18.08 -20.37
C TYR A 269 17.80 17.97 -21.52
N SER A 270 18.27 17.38 -22.63
CA SER A 270 17.39 17.18 -23.78
C SER A 270 16.37 16.07 -23.46
N LYS A 271 15.15 16.26 -23.95
CA LYS A 271 14.10 15.20 -23.94
C LYS A 271 14.61 13.89 -24.52
N ASP A 272 15.52 13.98 -25.51
CA ASP A 272 16.18 12.84 -26.17
C ASP A 272 17.04 12.00 -25.22
N PHE A 273 17.58 12.56 -24.14
CA PHE A 273 18.39 11.80 -23.19
C PHE A 273 17.52 10.80 -22.39
N PHE A 274 16.37 11.23 -21.94
CA PHE A 274 15.42 10.37 -21.23
C PHE A 274 14.73 9.38 -22.19
N GLU A 275 14.38 9.78 -23.40
CA GLU A 275 13.79 8.90 -24.40
C GLU A 275 14.76 7.80 -24.87
N ARG A 276 16.06 8.07 -24.96
CA ARG A 276 17.08 7.05 -25.30
C ARG A 276 17.37 6.11 -24.14
N GLY A 277 17.44 6.60 -22.92
CA GLY A 277 17.63 5.78 -21.71
C GLY A 277 16.46 4.81 -21.50
N SER A 278 15.24 5.26 -21.67
CA SER A 278 14.05 4.43 -21.54
C SER A 278 13.86 3.46 -22.70
N SER A 279 14.31 3.77 -23.92
CA SER A 279 14.08 2.94 -25.10
C SER A 279 14.87 1.62 -25.11
N CYS A 280 16.00 1.55 -24.42
CA CYS A 280 16.78 0.30 -24.31
C CYS A 280 16.04 -0.77 -23.49
N PHE A 281 15.22 -0.35 -22.54
CA PHE A 281 14.46 -1.24 -21.66
C PHE A 281 12.96 -1.25 -21.96
N SER A 282 12.39 -0.16 -22.44
CA SER A 282 10.94 -0.03 -22.66
C SER A 282 10.40 -0.76 -23.88
N LYS A 283 11.22 -1.02 -24.93
CA LYS A 283 10.76 -1.77 -26.10
C LYS A 283 10.49 -3.26 -25.83
N GLN A 284 10.94 -3.79 -24.70
CA GLN A 284 10.67 -5.18 -24.30
C GLN A 284 9.49 -5.33 -23.34
N ASN A 285 9.03 -4.24 -22.73
CA ASN A 285 7.97 -4.29 -21.75
C ASN A 285 6.96 -3.17 -21.99
N GLU A 286 5.96 -3.43 -22.79
CA GLU A 286 4.74 -2.61 -22.89
C GLU A 286 3.98 -2.52 -21.54
N THR A 287 4.49 -3.17 -20.50
CA THR A 287 3.85 -3.31 -19.17
C THR A 287 4.41 -2.37 -18.11
N GLY A 288 5.32 -1.44 -18.43
CA GLY A 288 5.82 -0.45 -17.45
C GLY A 288 6.56 -1.04 -16.25
N ARG A 289 7.24 -2.18 -16.39
CA ARG A 289 7.98 -2.84 -15.31
C ARG A 289 9.17 -2.00 -14.88
N LEU A 290 9.22 -1.63 -13.61
CA LEU A 290 10.42 -1.07 -12.99
C LEU A 290 11.41 -2.19 -12.64
N TYR A 291 12.67 -1.88 -12.74
CA TYR A 291 13.74 -2.77 -12.35
C TYR A 291 14.30 -2.27 -11.02
N ASP A 292 14.20 -3.09 -10.00
CA ASP A 292 14.77 -2.77 -8.69
C ASP A 292 16.25 -3.15 -8.66
N SER A 293 17.00 -2.46 -7.81
CA SER A 293 18.41 -2.75 -7.54
C SER A 293 19.24 -2.95 -8.81
N LEU A 294 19.22 -1.99 -9.73
CA LEU A 294 20.05 -2.00 -10.93
C LEU A 294 21.50 -1.72 -10.54
N ILE A 295 22.37 -2.70 -10.73
CA ILE A 295 23.79 -2.61 -10.41
C ILE A 295 24.67 -2.84 -11.65
N TYR A 296 25.79 -2.11 -11.72
CA TYR A 296 26.76 -2.26 -12.80
C TYR A 296 28.12 -2.67 -12.24
N GLY A 297 28.72 -3.69 -12.86
CA GLY A 297 30.04 -4.21 -12.49
C GLY A 297 30.93 -4.47 -13.70
N LYS A 298 32.14 -4.96 -13.46
CA LYS A 298 33.14 -5.22 -14.51
C LYS A 298 32.67 -6.15 -15.62
N ARG A 299 31.73 -7.07 -15.32
CA ARG A 299 31.26 -8.09 -16.28
C ARG A 299 29.94 -7.72 -16.95
N GLY A 300 29.21 -6.73 -16.44
CA GLY A 300 27.93 -6.31 -16.98
C GLY A 300 27.03 -5.64 -15.97
N LEU A 301 25.77 -5.67 -16.29
CA LEU A 301 24.67 -5.07 -15.53
C LEU A 301 23.78 -6.18 -14.98
N ALA A 302 23.40 -6.08 -13.73
CA ALA A 302 22.39 -6.95 -13.13
C ALA A 302 21.26 -6.12 -12.52
N TYR A 303 20.06 -6.69 -12.50
CA TYR A 303 18.88 -6.05 -11.93
C TYR A 303 17.87 -7.10 -11.46
N ILE A 304 16.99 -6.66 -10.55
CA ILE A 304 15.84 -7.43 -10.12
C ILE A 304 14.64 -7.04 -10.99
N ASP A 305 13.96 -8.02 -11.57
CA ASP A 305 12.63 -7.85 -12.15
C ASP A 305 11.61 -8.30 -11.08
N SER A 306 10.99 -7.33 -10.42
CA SER A 306 10.07 -7.57 -9.31
C SER A 306 8.81 -8.34 -9.75
N ALA A 307 8.38 -8.19 -11.00
CA ALA A 307 7.19 -8.87 -11.50
C ALA A 307 7.39 -10.39 -11.63
N CYS A 308 8.60 -10.85 -11.98
CA CYS A 308 8.91 -12.27 -12.03
C CYS A 308 9.82 -12.75 -10.89
N ARG A 309 10.11 -11.88 -9.93
CA ARG A 309 10.93 -12.18 -8.73
C ARG A 309 12.25 -12.85 -9.12
N ALA A 310 12.93 -12.28 -10.11
CA ALA A 310 14.11 -12.89 -10.70
C ALA A 310 15.22 -11.88 -10.88
N VAL A 311 16.46 -12.35 -10.74
CA VAL A 311 17.66 -11.58 -11.06
C VAL A 311 18.07 -11.86 -12.49
N PHE A 312 18.25 -10.77 -13.25
CA PHE A 312 18.72 -10.79 -14.63
C PHE A 312 20.10 -10.18 -14.75
N PHE A 313 20.83 -10.61 -15.78
CA PHE A 313 22.16 -10.14 -16.09
C PHE A 313 22.30 -9.86 -17.59
N VAL A 314 22.98 -8.77 -17.90
CA VAL A 314 23.38 -8.37 -19.26
C VAL A 314 24.88 -8.19 -19.28
N SER A 315 25.59 -8.89 -20.17
CA SER A 315 27.03 -8.78 -20.28
C SER A 315 27.50 -7.42 -20.80
N VAL A 316 28.73 -7.02 -20.50
CA VAL A 316 29.36 -5.80 -21.07
C VAL A 316 29.36 -5.88 -22.60
N GLU A 317 29.59 -7.05 -23.20
CA GLU A 317 29.59 -7.24 -24.63
C GLU A 317 28.21 -6.94 -25.25
N ASP A 318 27.12 -7.41 -24.62
CA ASP A 318 25.77 -7.15 -25.09
C ASP A 318 25.37 -5.70 -24.92
N LEU A 319 25.79 -5.07 -23.81
CA LEU A 319 25.61 -3.63 -23.60
C LEU A 319 26.34 -2.81 -24.67
N GLN A 320 27.59 -3.17 -25.02
CA GLN A 320 28.36 -2.49 -26.04
C GLN A 320 27.73 -2.61 -27.43
N LYS A 321 27.19 -3.77 -27.78
CA LYS A 321 26.44 -3.95 -29.04
C LYS A 321 25.23 -3.04 -29.12
N SER A 322 24.51 -2.92 -28.02
CA SER A 322 23.35 -2.00 -27.93
C SER A 322 23.74 -0.53 -28.11
N PHE A 323 24.86 -0.09 -27.54
CA PHE A 323 25.34 1.27 -27.69
C PHE A 323 25.80 1.60 -29.14
N ASN A 324 26.26 0.59 -29.88
CA ASN A 324 26.77 0.77 -31.23
C ASN A 324 25.68 0.79 -32.34
N ASN A 325 24.41 0.95 -31.99
CA ASN A 325 23.24 0.96 -32.89
C ASN A 325 22.95 -0.38 -33.64
N GLU A 326 23.59 -1.44 -33.28
CA GLU A 326 23.16 -2.77 -33.64
C GLU A 326 21.97 -3.14 -32.75
N LEU A 327 20.78 -2.72 -33.19
CA LEU A 327 19.49 -2.93 -32.50
C LEU A 327 19.05 -4.40 -32.50
N GLU A 328 19.98 -5.32 -32.25
CA GLU A 328 19.59 -6.64 -31.80
C GLU A 328 19.10 -6.50 -30.34
N LEU A 329 17.88 -6.92 -30.13
CA LEU A 329 17.24 -6.99 -28.82
C LEU A 329 18.17 -7.66 -27.79
N ILE A 330 18.68 -6.90 -26.84
CA ILE A 330 19.40 -7.46 -25.71
C ILE A 330 18.44 -8.46 -25.04
N LYS A 331 18.84 -9.72 -24.93
CA LYS A 331 18.11 -10.73 -24.17
C LYS A 331 18.81 -10.92 -22.83
N PRO A 332 18.32 -10.28 -21.76
CA PRO A 332 18.89 -10.48 -20.45
C PRO A 332 18.85 -11.96 -20.06
N LYS A 333 19.93 -12.44 -19.48
CA LYS A 333 20.01 -13.80 -18.96
C LYS A 333 19.43 -13.84 -17.56
N ARG A 334 18.34 -14.60 -17.35
CA ARG A 334 17.85 -14.87 -16.01
C ARG A 334 18.85 -15.78 -15.29
N LEU A 335 19.36 -15.31 -14.15
CA LEU A 335 20.33 -16.05 -13.34
C LEU A 335 19.61 -16.98 -12.36
N PHE A 336 18.71 -16.45 -11.56
CA PHE A 336 17.93 -17.20 -10.59
C PHE A 336 16.64 -16.48 -10.23
N THR A 337 15.76 -17.18 -9.53
CA THR A 337 14.49 -16.68 -9.01
C THR A 337 14.50 -16.93 -7.50
N LEU A 338 14.20 -15.91 -6.71
CA LEU A 338 14.01 -15.98 -5.26
C LEU A 338 12.78 -15.20 -4.87
N ASN A 339 12.05 -15.70 -3.90
CA ASN A 339 11.00 -14.91 -3.27
C ASN A 339 11.66 -13.83 -2.38
N ASN A 340 11.06 -12.64 -2.34
CA ASN A 340 11.46 -11.54 -1.46
C ASN A 340 12.92 -11.05 -1.65
N ILE A 341 13.45 -11.04 -2.89
CA ILE A 341 14.74 -10.39 -3.16
C ILE A 341 14.58 -8.89 -2.89
N GLN A 342 15.34 -8.38 -1.93
CA GLN A 342 15.31 -6.96 -1.58
C GLN A 342 16.42 -6.18 -2.27
N ASN A 343 17.61 -6.79 -2.38
CA ASN A 343 18.76 -6.10 -2.96
C ASN A 343 19.72 -7.09 -3.62
N ILE A 344 20.55 -6.58 -4.53
CA ILE A 344 21.65 -7.33 -5.14
C ILE A 344 22.91 -6.49 -5.17
N ARG A 345 24.07 -7.13 -5.10
CA ARG A 345 25.36 -6.47 -5.29
C ARG A 345 26.36 -7.44 -5.96
N PHE A 346 27.35 -6.89 -6.65
CA PHE A 346 28.48 -7.68 -7.07
C PHE A 346 29.43 -7.94 -5.91
N SER A 347 30.10 -9.10 -5.90
CA SER A 347 31.28 -9.32 -5.08
C SER A 347 32.42 -8.37 -5.50
N ASP A 348 33.39 -8.14 -4.62
CA ASP A 348 34.50 -7.21 -4.86
C ASP A 348 35.33 -7.56 -6.11
N ASP A 349 35.48 -8.84 -6.42
CA ASP A 349 36.12 -9.36 -7.64
C ASP A 349 35.21 -9.28 -8.87
N GLY A 350 33.91 -9.09 -8.68
CA GLY A 350 32.89 -9.03 -9.74
C GLY A 350 32.49 -10.39 -10.30
N ASP A 351 32.87 -11.49 -9.65
CA ASP A 351 32.63 -12.85 -10.14
C ASP A 351 31.28 -13.42 -9.70
N PHE A 352 30.72 -12.88 -8.63
CA PHE A 352 29.47 -13.34 -8.04
C PHE A 352 28.47 -12.19 -7.91
N ILE A 353 27.19 -12.54 -7.95
CA ILE A 353 26.09 -11.65 -7.53
C ILE A 353 25.58 -12.18 -6.19
N ILE A 354 25.59 -11.33 -5.19
CA ILE A 354 25.09 -11.58 -3.85
C ILE A 354 23.68 -10.98 -3.82
N ALA A 355 22.69 -11.81 -3.48
CA ALA A 355 21.32 -11.37 -3.28
C ALA A 355 20.99 -11.37 -1.79
N GLU A 356 20.32 -10.32 -1.37
CA GLU A 356 19.74 -10.17 -0.05
C GLU A 356 18.24 -10.46 -0.16
N TYR A 357 17.74 -11.34 0.72
CA TYR A 357 16.33 -11.79 0.70
C TYR A 357 15.82 -11.95 2.15
#